data_05872a282e4e652dce4b9db25932abd1
#
_entry.id   05872a282e4e652dce4b9db25932abd1
#
_cell.length_a   1.000
_cell.length_b   1.000
_cell.length_c   1.000
_cell.angle_alpha   90.00
_cell.angle_beta   90.00
_cell.angle_gamma   90.00
#
_symmetry.space_group_name_H-M   'P 1'
#
loop_
_entity.id
_entity.type
_entity.pdbx_description
1 polymer ?
#
loop_
_entity_poly.entity_id
_entity_poly.type
_entity_poly.pdbx_seq_one_letter_code
_entity_poly.pdbx_strand_id
1 'polypeptide(L)'
;MRTYAPADAATVLGRLLEEPSLARGVVHHEVIPGREAAYEDMPAWLDRRIVGGLASRGIERLYAHQAEAIDAIHAGEDVVVVTPTASGKTLCYALPALQAIADDPASRALFLFPTKALGQDQVAEFGELAASAELSIITSTYDGDTPAPIRSTVRAAGQVVVTTPDMLHSAILPHHTKWFQLFEQLQLIVIDELHTYRGVFGSHVANVLRRLMRICAHYGSKPVIVCCSATIGNPSELAEMLTGRPARLVDRNGAPSGERHVLLVDPPVMEPASGARGSAATLAQRWALPFLRAGRQTIVFGRSRVAVEILLTGLREALRESYGPRSRVRGYRGGYLPTERRSIERGLRDGEILGVVSTNALELGVDIGRLDVSILAGYPGSVAGTWQQFGRAGRRQGTSVAILVASGAPVDQYVIHHPEFLLDNTPEEARLDPDNLHVLLAHLRAATF
;
A
#
# COMPACT_ATOMS: atom_id res chain seq x y z
N MET A 1 36.72 -8.18 18.45
CA MET A 1 35.40 -8.61 17.99
C MET A 1 35.43 -8.73 16.46
N ARG A 2 35.36 -9.92 15.90
CA ARG A 2 35.24 -10.08 14.46
C ARG A 2 33.82 -9.65 14.07
N THR A 3 33.68 -8.52 13.40
CA THR A 3 32.46 -8.08 12.74
C THR A 3 32.22 -9.02 11.55
N TYR A 4 31.54 -10.13 11.78
CA TYR A 4 30.96 -10.89 10.68
C TYR A 4 29.95 -9.96 9.99
N ALA A 5 30.06 -9.83 8.66
CA ALA A 5 29.00 -9.21 7.88
C ALA A 5 27.68 -9.96 8.22
N PRO A 6 26.60 -9.26 8.54
CA PRO A 6 25.37 -9.92 8.94
C PRO A 6 24.91 -10.83 7.81
N ALA A 7 24.66 -12.12 8.13
CA ALA A 7 24.18 -13.12 7.17
C ALA A 7 22.92 -12.60 6.48
N ASP A 8 22.79 -12.75 5.16
CA ASP A 8 21.59 -12.35 4.43
C ASP A 8 20.37 -13.24 4.77
N ALA A 9 19.18 -12.83 4.32
CA ALA A 9 17.94 -13.54 4.65
C ALA A 9 17.95 -14.98 4.11
N ALA A 10 18.54 -15.23 2.94
CA ALA A 10 18.66 -16.56 2.34
C ALA A 10 19.54 -17.47 3.18
N THR A 11 20.71 -16.99 3.60
CA THR A 11 21.62 -17.75 4.47
C THR A 11 20.98 -18.12 5.81
N VAL A 12 20.22 -17.18 6.41
CA VAL A 12 19.49 -17.47 7.65
C VAL A 12 18.40 -18.51 7.41
N LEU A 13 17.63 -18.37 6.31
CA LEU A 13 16.61 -19.33 5.94
C LEU A 13 17.20 -20.74 5.72
N GLY A 14 18.32 -20.86 5.00
CA GLY A 14 18.98 -22.13 4.77
C GLY A 14 19.28 -22.88 6.08
N ARG A 15 19.84 -22.17 7.09
CA ARG A 15 20.10 -22.76 8.41
C ARG A 15 18.81 -23.19 9.14
N LEU A 16 17.73 -22.41 8.99
CA LEU A 16 16.43 -22.75 9.61
C LEU A 16 15.81 -23.99 8.98
N LEU A 17 15.99 -24.19 7.68
CA LEU A 17 15.53 -25.39 6.98
C LEU A 17 16.37 -26.64 7.32
N GLU A 18 17.58 -26.48 7.85
CA GLU A 18 18.39 -27.57 8.39
C GLU A 18 17.99 -27.94 9.85
N GLU A 19 17.24 -27.06 10.55
CA GLU A 19 16.78 -27.32 11.91
C GLU A 19 15.54 -28.21 11.90
N PRO A 20 15.60 -29.48 12.39
CA PRO A 20 14.50 -30.43 12.26
C PRO A 20 13.21 -30.00 12.94
N SER A 21 13.31 -29.16 13.97
CA SER A 21 12.16 -28.68 14.74
C SER A 21 11.34 -27.60 13.99
N LEU A 22 11.92 -26.95 12.98
CA LEU A 22 11.28 -25.98 12.10
C LEU A 22 10.98 -26.58 10.73
N ALA A 23 11.94 -27.29 10.15
CA ALA A 23 11.84 -27.90 8.81
C ALA A 23 10.65 -28.85 8.66
N ARG A 24 10.33 -29.65 9.69
CA ARG A 24 9.20 -30.60 9.65
C ARG A 24 7.84 -29.91 9.50
N GLY A 25 7.72 -28.66 9.89
CA GLY A 25 6.49 -27.88 9.74
C GLY A 25 6.33 -27.24 8.36
N VAL A 26 7.36 -27.23 7.53
CA VAL A 26 7.28 -26.64 6.18
C VAL A 26 6.55 -27.59 5.26
N VAL A 27 5.34 -27.23 4.84
CA VAL A 27 4.50 -28.03 3.93
C VAL A 27 4.76 -27.69 2.49
N HIS A 28 5.13 -26.42 2.22
CA HIS A 28 5.45 -25.95 0.88
C HIS A 28 6.53 -24.88 0.94
N HIS A 29 7.43 -24.89 -0.03
CA HIS A 29 8.46 -23.88 -0.20
C HIS A 29 8.60 -23.57 -1.69
N GLU A 30 8.19 -22.36 -2.08
CA GLU A 30 8.29 -21.85 -3.43
C GLU A 30 9.39 -20.81 -3.50
N VAL A 31 10.16 -20.83 -4.58
CA VAL A 31 11.16 -19.80 -4.88
C VAL A 31 10.74 -19.02 -6.12
N ILE A 32 10.30 -17.82 -5.90
CA ILE A 32 9.92 -16.89 -6.98
C ILE A 32 11.18 -16.17 -7.44
N PRO A 33 11.60 -16.35 -8.70
CA PRO A 33 12.81 -15.73 -9.21
C PRO A 33 12.71 -14.20 -9.22
N GLY A 34 13.83 -13.56 -9.06
CA GLY A 34 13.95 -12.12 -9.25
C GLY A 34 13.63 -11.72 -10.70
N ARG A 35 13.20 -10.49 -10.86
CA ARG A 35 12.94 -9.91 -12.19
C ARG A 35 13.76 -8.65 -12.37
N GLU A 36 14.36 -8.51 -13.54
CA GLU A 36 15.04 -7.28 -13.96
C GLU A 36 14.04 -6.14 -14.23
N ALA A 37 14.54 -4.91 -14.16
CA ALA A 37 13.73 -3.75 -14.49
C ALA A 37 13.54 -3.65 -16.00
N ALA A 38 12.32 -3.35 -16.42
CA ALA A 38 11.99 -2.91 -17.77
C ALA A 38 11.87 -1.38 -17.75
N TYR A 39 12.75 -0.70 -18.45
CA TYR A 39 12.82 0.76 -18.48
C TYR A 39 12.39 1.31 -19.84
N GLU A 40 11.77 2.50 -19.79
CA GLU A 40 11.50 3.37 -20.92
C GLU A 40 12.16 4.73 -20.69
N ASP A 41 12.45 5.45 -21.76
CA ASP A 41 13.03 6.77 -21.70
C ASP A 41 11.99 7.80 -21.20
N MET A 42 12.47 8.94 -20.70
CA MET A 42 11.58 10.04 -20.30
C MET A 42 10.82 10.56 -21.52
N PRO A 43 9.47 10.74 -21.43
CA PRO A 43 8.71 11.31 -22.53
C PRO A 43 9.17 12.71 -22.89
N ALA A 44 9.22 13.01 -24.18
CA ALA A 44 9.68 14.31 -24.69
C ALA A 44 8.77 15.49 -24.29
N TRP A 45 7.50 15.21 -23.96
CA TRP A 45 6.52 16.19 -23.50
C TRP A 45 6.69 16.60 -22.03
N LEU A 46 7.44 15.82 -21.24
CA LEU A 46 7.61 16.10 -19.80
C LEU A 46 8.53 17.32 -19.60
N ASP A 47 8.11 18.25 -18.75
CA ASP A 47 8.85 19.48 -18.44
C ASP A 47 10.27 19.17 -17.98
N ARG A 48 11.25 19.89 -18.51
CA ARG A 48 12.67 19.69 -18.22
C ARG A 48 13.02 19.83 -16.73
N ARG A 49 12.29 20.66 -15.99
CA ARG A 49 12.46 20.81 -14.53
C ARG A 49 12.05 19.52 -13.81
N ILE A 50 10.95 18.88 -14.25
CA ILE A 50 10.51 17.60 -13.70
C ILE A 50 11.53 16.51 -14.01
N VAL A 51 12.03 16.44 -15.26
CA VAL A 51 13.09 15.48 -15.66
C VAL A 51 14.36 15.71 -14.84
N GLY A 52 14.78 16.97 -14.67
CA GLY A 52 15.94 17.32 -13.83
C GLY A 52 15.76 16.95 -12.36
N GLY A 53 14.58 17.18 -11.82
CA GLY A 53 14.19 16.79 -10.46
C GLY A 53 14.22 15.27 -10.25
N LEU A 54 13.75 14.48 -11.21
CA LEU A 54 13.83 13.02 -11.19
C LEU A 54 15.29 12.55 -11.24
N ALA A 55 16.10 13.12 -12.13
CA ALA A 55 17.51 12.78 -12.25
C ALA A 55 18.28 13.07 -10.95
N SER A 56 18.00 14.19 -10.26
CA SER A 56 18.58 14.51 -8.96
C SER A 56 18.28 13.49 -7.86
N ARG A 57 17.17 12.74 -8.03
CA ARG A 57 16.73 11.64 -7.15
C ARG A 57 17.21 10.26 -7.64
N GLY A 58 18.08 10.21 -8.67
CA GLY A 58 18.59 8.98 -9.27
C GLY A 58 17.59 8.23 -10.16
N ILE A 59 16.58 8.92 -10.68
CA ILE A 59 15.57 8.38 -11.59
C ILE A 59 15.86 8.96 -12.99
N GLU A 60 16.67 8.26 -13.76
CA GLU A 60 17.06 8.68 -15.12
C GLU A 60 16.10 8.14 -16.19
N ARG A 61 15.41 7.04 -15.90
CA ARG A 61 14.45 6.38 -16.77
C ARG A 61 13.24 5.95 -15.97
N LEU A 62 12.10 5.82 -16.63
CA LEU A 62 10.86 5.32 -16.02
C LEU A 62 10.75 3.81 -16.18
N TYR A 63 10.05 3.16 -15.25
CA TYR A 63 9.63 1.78 -15.49
C TYR A 63 8.56 1.75 -16.59
N ALA A 64 8.51 0.67 -17.37
CA ALA A 64 7.60 0.54 -18.51
C ALA A 64 6.14 0.86 -18.16
N HIS A 65 5.63 0.38 -17.00
CA HIS A 65 4.27 0.70 -16.56
C HIS A 65 4.08 2.18 -16.18
N GLN A 66 5.14 2.85 -15.71
CA GLN A 66 5.07 4.29 -15.39
C GLN A 66 4.98 5.11 -16.67
N ALA A 67 5.83 4.81 -17.66
CA ALA A 67 5.81 5.47 -18.95
C ALA A 67 4.45 5.27 -19.65
N GLU A 68 3.96 4.01 -19.73
CA GLU A 68 2.66 3.69 -20.31
C GLU A 68 1.51 4.45 -19.64
N ALA A 69 1.50 4.51 -18.30
CA ALA A 69 0.45 5.20 -17.56
C ALA A 69 0.47 6.71 -17.81
N ILE A 70 1.64 7.36 -17.71
CA ILE A 70 1.71 8.82 -17.88
C ILE A 70 1.42 9.27 -19.30
N ASP A 71 1.81 8.48 -20.31
CA ASP A 71 1.48 8.77 -21.72
C ASP A 71 -0.03 8.68 -21.97
N ALA A 72 -0.70 7.66 -21.43
CA ALA A 72 -2.15 7.52 -21.54
C ALA A 72 -2.89 8.68 -20.84
N ILE A 73 -2.45 9.07 -19.63
CA ILE A 73 -3.01 10.21 -18.89
C ILE A 73 -2.80 11.52 -19.67
N HIS A 74 -1.61 11.72 -20.23
CA HIS A 74 -1.31 12.91 -21.06
C HIS A 74 -2.17 12.98 -22.31
N ALA A 75 -2.53 11.82 -22.88
CA ALA A 75 -3.48 11.71 -24.01
C ALA A 75 -4.95 11.95 -23.57
N GLY A 76 -5.24 12.12 -22.28
CA GLY A 76 -6.59 12.36 -21.76
C GLY A 76 -7.39 11.07 -21.49
N GLU A 77 -6.73 9.92 -21.44
CA GLU A 77 -7.37 8.64 -21.12
C GLU A 77 -7.46 8.44 -19.60
N ASP A 78 -8.59 7.90 -19.12
CA ASP A 78 -8.68 7.37 -17.77
C ASP A 78 -7.85 6.08 -17.68
N VAL A 79 -7.15 5.90 -16.54
CA VAL A 79 -6.19 4.79 -16.38
C VAL A 79 -6.42 4.04 -15.08
N VAL A 80 -6.27 2.71 -15.13
CA VAL A 80 -6.15 1.88 -13.93
C VAL A 80 -4.79 1.18 -13.94
N VAL A 81 -3.95 1.52 -12.96
CA VAL A 81 -2.60 0.94 -12.80
C VAL A 81 -2.64 -0.16 -11.75
N VAL A 82 -2.30 -1.38 -12.16
CA VAL A 82 -2.32 -2.56 -11.28
C VAL A 82 -0.95 -3.20 -11.26
N THR A 83 -0.20 -2.90 -10.23
CA THR A 83 1.14 -3.46 -10.04
C THR A 83 1.36 -3.76 -8.55
N PRO A 84 2.26 -4.68 -8.21
CA PRO A 84 2.55 -5.02 -6.82
C PRO A 84 2.90 -3.80 -5.97
N THR A 85 2.81 -3.95 -4.65
CA THR A 85 3.23 -2.92 -3.71
C THR A 85 4.69 -2.52 -3.96
N ALA A 86 5.01 -1.23 -3.78
CA ALA A 86 6.35 -0.67 -3.96
C ALA A 86 6.94 -0.79 -5.39
N SER A 87 6.10 -0.87 -6.42
CA SER A 87 6.51 -0.77 -7.83
C SER A 87 6.72 0.66 -8.32
N GLY A 88 6.43 1.67 -7.48
CA GLY A 88 6.56 3.09 -7.85
C GLY A 88 5.32 3.66 -8.54
N LYS A 89 4.12 3.17 -8.21
CA LYS A 89 2.82 3.68 -8.73
C LYS A 89 2.63 5.20 -8.52
N THR A 90 3.20 5.75 -7.46
CA THR A 90 3.12 7.19 -7.17
C THR A 90 3.52 8.05 -8.38
N LEU A 91 4.58 7.67 -9.10
CA LEU A 91 5.01 8.43 -10.28
C LEU A 91 3.99 8.40 -11.42
N CYS A 92 3.17 7.35 -11.53
CA CYS A 92 2.15 7.26 -12.57
C CYS A 92 1.12 8.40 -12.52
N TYR A 93 0.83 8.94 -11.34
CA TYR A 93 -0.10 10.06 -11.17
C TYR A 93 0.57 11.37 -10.74
N ALA A 94 1.71 11.29 -10.04
CA ALA A 94 2.41 12.49 -9.59
C ALA A 94 3.01 13.27 -10.77
N LEU A 95 3.60 12.58 -11.76
CA LEU A 95 4.19 13.24 -12.93
C LEU A 95 3.15 13.98 -13.79
N PRO A 96 2.00 13.37 -14.15
CA PRO A 96 0.94 14.12 -14.84
C PRO A 96 0.39 15.30 -14.05
N ALA A 97 0.26 15.17 -12.72
CA ALA A 97 -0.19 16.28 -11.87
C ALA A 97 0.83 17.43 -11.85
N LEU A 98 2.13 17.11 -11.73
CA LEU A 98 3.20 18.10 -11.83
C LEU A 98 3.23 18.77 -13.19
N GLN A 99 3.10 18.00 -14.27
CA GLN A 99 3.08 18.52 -15.64
C GLN A 99 1.91 19.48 -15.86
N ALA A 100 0.70 19.08 -15.48
CA ALA A 100 -0.48 19.93 -15.62
C ALA A 100 -0.31 21.28 -14.90
N ILE A 101 0.31 21.28 -13.71
CA ILE A 101 0.57 22.52 -12.95
C ILE A 101 1.77 23.31 -13.53
N ALA A 102 2.76 22.63 -14.12
CA ALA A 102 3.88 23.29 -14.80
C ALA A 102 3.43 24.01 -16.07
N ASP A 103 2.48 23.43 -16.81
CA ASP A 103 1.88 23.99 -18.01
C ASP A 103 0.92 25.17 -17.67
N ASP A 104 0.10 24.97 -16.66
CA ASP A 104 -0.83 26.00 -16.16
C ASP A 104 -0.88 26.00 -14.63
N PRO A 105 -0.33 27.02 -13.96
CA PRO A 105 -0.36 27.13 -12.49
C PRO A 105 -1.77 27.20 -11.89
N ALA A 106 -2.81 27.47 -12.68
CA ALA A 106 -4.19 27.42 -12.23
C ALA A 106 -4.70 25.96 -12.09
N SER A 107 -4.08 24.99 -12.77
CA SER A 107 -4.47 23.58 -12.74
C SER A 107 -4.55 23.03 -11.33
N ARG A 108 -5.51 22.13 -11.10
CA ARG A 108 -5.80 21.49 -9.81
C ARG A 108 -5.83 19.98 -9.97
N ALA A 109 -5.43 19.29 -8.90
CA ALA A 109 -5.55 17.84 -8.77
C ALA A 109 -6.19 17.45 -7.43
N LEU A 110 -7.02 16.43 -7.45
CA LEU A 110 -7.69 15.87 -6.28
C LEU A 110 -7.23 14.42 -6.07
N PHE A 111 -6.58 14.14 -4.95
CA PHE A 111 -6.09 12.81 -4.61
C PHE A 111 -6.93 12.20 -3.49
N LEU A 112 -7.51 11.03 -3.75
CA LEU A 112 -8.36 10.29 -2.83
C LEU A 112 -7.63 9.06 -2.30
N PHE A 113 -7.43 9.01 -0.98
CA PHE A 113 -6.85 7.89 -0.28
C PHE A 113 -7.85 7.28 0.71
N PRO A 114 -7.82 5.95 0.93
CA PRO A 114 -8.74 5.32 1.86
C PRO A 114 -8.48 5.69 3.34
N THR A 115 -7.28 6.17 3.66
CA THR A 115 -6.91 6.55 5.02
C THR A 115 -6.13 7.85 5.06
N LYS A 116 -6.27 8.61 6.16
CA LYS A 116 -5.54 9.87 6.39
C LYS A 116 -4.02 9.67 6.39
N ALA A 117 -3.53 8.55 6.94
CA ALA A 117 -2.11 8.26 7.05
C ALA A 117 -1.46 8.18 5.66
N LEU A 118 -2.07 7.41 4.74
CA LEU A 118 -1.61 7.33 3.35
C LEU A 118 -1.59 8.70 2.67
N GLY A 119 -2.66 9.49 2.85
CA GLY A 119 -2.73 10.82 2.28
C GLY A 119 -1.61 11.74 2.79
N GLN A 120 -1.26 11.67 4.08
CA GLN A 120 -0.19 12.48 4.67
C GLN A 120 1.20 12.10 4.13
N ASP A 121 1.47 10.78 3.97
CA ASP A 121 2.73 10.31 3.38
C ASP A 121 2.86 10.78 1.92
N GLN A 122 1.77 10.73 1.17
CA GLN A 122 1.74 11.16 -0.23
C GLN A 122 1.93 12.67 -0.41
N VAL A 123 1.39 13.49 0.51
CA VAL A 123 1.66 14.94 0.50
C VAL A 123 3.15 15.22 0.67
N ALA A 124 3.82 14.51 1.58
CA ALA A 124 5.25 14.69 1.81
C ALA A 124 6.06 14.27 0.57
N GLU A 125 5.78 13.09 0.01
CA GLU A 125 6.47 12.57 -1.18
C GLU A 125 6.26 13.47 -2.41
N PHE A 126 5.01 13.90 -2.65
CA PHE A 126 4.69 14.82 -3.76
C PHE A 126 5.37 16.18 -3.57
N GLY A 127 5.39 16.70 -2.34
CA GLY A 127 6.08 17.96 -2.02
C GLY A 127 7.58 17.89 -2.26
N GLU A 128 8.24 16.79 -1.89
CA GLU A 128 9.65 16.55 -2.18
C GLU A 128 9.92 16.45 -3.69
N LEU A 129 9.04 15.79 -4.43
CA LEU A 129 9.15 15.67 -5.88
C LEU A 129 8.98 17.03 -6.57
N ALA A 130 7.99 17.84 -6.15
CA ALA A 130 7.79 19.19 -6.63
C ALA A 130 8.99 20.11 -6.34
N ALA A 131 9.54 20.02 -5.12
CA ALA A 131 10.72 20.79 -4.72
C ALA A 131 11.97 20.40 -5.54
N SER A 132 12.18 19.10 -5.82
CA SER A 132 13.29 18.65 -6.66
C SER A 132 13.17 19.12 -8.11
N ALA A 133 11.95 19.38 -8.58
CA ALA A 133 11.65 19.97 -9.89
C ALA A 133 11.64 21.51 -9.89
N GLU A 134 11.99 22.16 -8.78
CA GLU A 134 11.93 23.61 -8.60
C GLU A 134 10.53 24.20 -8.88
N LEU A 135 9.48 23.42 -8.62
CA LEU A 135 8.10 23.85 -8.76
C LEU A 135 7.51 24.25 -7.40
N SER A 136 7.03 25.49 -7.30
CA SER A 136 6.33 25.99 -6.11
C SER A 136 4.87 25.55 -6.17
N ILE A 137 4.55 24.40 -5.57
CA ILE A 137 3.20 23.81 -5.58
C ILE A 137 2.63 23.77 -4.16
N ILE A 138 1.41 24.27 -4.00
CA ILE A 138 0.69 24.19 -2.72
C ILE A 138 -0.03 22.84 -2.66
N THR A 139 0.58 21.89 -1.94
CA THR A 139 0.03 20.57 -1.67
C THR A 139 -0.38 20.45 -0.22
N SER A 140 -1.59 20.00 0.05
CA SER A 140 -2.11 19.88 1.42
C SER A 140 -3.08 18.72 1.58
N THR A 141 -3.07 18.12 2.77
CA THR A 141 -4.20 17.29 3.21
C THR A 141 -5.38 18.16 3.59
N TYR A 142 -6.57 17.69 3.22
CA TYR A 142 -7.83 18.23 3.72
C TYR A 142 -8.63 17.12 4.38
N ASP A 143 -8.49 17.01 5.69
CA ASP A 143 -9.09 15.96 6.51
C ASP A 143 -9.58 16.50 7.86
N GLY A 144 -10.07 15.62 8.75
CA GLY A 144 -10.58 16.01 10.07
C GLY A 144 -9.53 16.66 10.97
N ASP A 145 -8.25 16.42 10.71
CA ASP A 145 -7.13 16.90 11.54
C ASP A 145 -6.53 18.20 10.98
N THR A 146 -6.97 18.65 9.79
CA THR A 146 -6.50 19.89 9.16
C THR A 146 -6.97 21.12 9.95
N PRO A 147 -6.06 21.95 10.47
CA PRO A 147 -6.42 23.16 11.25
C PRO A 147 -7.25 24.15 10.44
N ALA A 148 -8.17 24.86 11.12
CA ALA A 148 -9.08 25.79 10.47
C ALA A 148 -8.41 26.89 9.61
N PRO A 149 -7.29 27.52 10.01
CA PRO A 149 -6.58 28.47 9.18
C PRO A 149 -6.06 27.85 7.87
N ILE A 150 -5.53 26.62 7.94
CA ILE A 150 -5.02 25.90 6.79
C ILE A 150 -6.17 25.54 5.83
N ARG A 151 -7.34 25.16 6.36
CA ARG A 151 -8.52 24.85 5.53
C ARG A 151 -8.91 25.97 4.58
N SER A 152 -8.81 27.24 5.01
CA SER A 152 -9.11 28.39 4.15
C SER A 152 -8.09 28.53 3.03
N THR A 153 -6.81 28.38 3.35
CA THR A 153 -5.70 28.44 2.37
C THR A 153 -5.81 27.31 1.34
N VAL A 154 -6.10 26.09 1.77
CA VAL A 154 -6.27 24.94 0.86
C VAL A 154 -7.41 25.19 -0.13
N ARG A 155 -8.54 25.72 0.34
CA ARG A 155 -9.66 26.06 -0.54
C ARG A 155 -9.32 27.12 -1.58
N ALA A 156 -8.59 28.15 -1.16
CA ALA A 156 -8.27 29.29 -2.02
C ALA A 156 -7.11 29.02 -2.99
N ALA A 157 -6.09 28.29 -2.55
CA ALA A 157 -4.82 28.20 -3.28
C ALA A 157 -4.26 26.77 -3.42
N GLY A 158 -4.89 25.75 -2.84
CA GLY A 158 -4.40 24.36 -2.93
C GLY A 158 -4.44 23.85 -4.36
N GLN A 159 -3.28 23.60 -4.96
CA GLN A 159 -3.17 23.04 -6.31
C GLN A 159 -3.34 21.52 -6.29
N VAL A 160 -2.80 20.84 -5.28
CA VAL A 160 -3.03 19.43 -5.04
C VAL A 160 -3.71 19.26 -3.68
N VAL A 161 -4.97 18.82 -3.73
CA VAL A 161 -5.78 18.57 -2.53
C VAL A 161 -5.82 17.06 -2.29
N VAL A 162 -5.25 16.63 -1.18
CA VAL A 162 -5.23 15.24 -0.76
C VAL A 162 -6.28 15.02 0.34
N THR A 163 -7.20 14.09 0.13
CA THR A 163 -8.32 13.87 1.05
C THR A 163 -8.80 12.42 1.07
N THR A 164 -9.83 12.15 1.86
CA THR A 164 -10.51 10.84 1.89
C THR A 164 -11.89 10.94 1.25
N PRO A 165 -12.48 9.83 0.78
CA PRO A 165 -13.86 9.84 0.26
C PRO A 165 -14.88 10.38 1.26
N ASP A 166 -14.71 10.10 2.57
CA ASP A 166 -15.60 10.62 3.61
C ASP A 166 -15.55 12.15 3.71
N MET A 167 -14.36 12.74 3.62
CA MET A 167 -14.20 14.21 3.65
C MET A 167 -14.70 14.85 2.35
N LEU A 168 -14.48 14.20 1.22
CA LEU A 168 -15.06 14.63 -0.05
C LEU A 168 -16.59 14.68 0.06
N HIS A 169 -17.20 13.59 0.59
CA HIS A 169 -18.64 13.49 0.78
C HIS A 169 -19.21 14.53 1.75
N SER A 170 -18.58 14.69 2.93
CA SER A 170 -19.17 15.44 4.04
C SER A 170 -18.78 16.92 4.10
N ALA A 171 -17.62 17.29 3.57
CA ALA A 171 -17.07 18.63 3.75
C ALA A 171 -16.74 19.38 2.44
N ILE A 172 -16.52 18.69 1.33
CA ILE A 172 -16.16 19.33 0.05
C ILE A 172 -17.39 19.46 -0.85
N LEU A 173 -18.04 18.34 -1.21
CA LEU A 173 -19.18 18.35 -2.14
C LEU A 173 -20.38 19.17 -1.65
N PRO A 174 -20.81 19.12 -0.36
CA PRO A 174 -21.91 19.95 0.13
C PRO A 174 -21.61 21.46 0.11
N HIS A 175 -20.32 21.80 0.08
CA HIS A 175 -19.86 23.19 0.06
C HIS A 175 -19.12 23.54 -1.24
N HIS A 176 -19.48 22.91 -2.36
CA HIS A 176 -18.79 23.03 -3.64
C HIS A 176 -18.61 24.48 -4.09
N THR A 177 -19.53 25.38 -3.75
CA THR A 177 -19.41 26.83 -4.06
C THR A 177 -18.21 27.50 -3.41
N LYS A 178 -17.75 26.98 -2.24
CA LYS A 178 -16.50 27.43 -1.59
C LYS A 178 -15.25 26.81 -2.20
N TRP A 179 -15.43 25.83 -3.07
CA TRP A 179 -14.39 25.06 -3.74
C TRP A 179 -14.40 25.28 -5.26
N PHE A 180 -15.10 26.33 -5.75
CA PHE A 180 -15.31 26.55 -7.16
C PHE A 180 -14.00 26.53 -7.97
N GLN A 181 -12.91 27.14 -7.45
CA GLN A 181 -11.60 27.16 -8.11
C GLN A 181 -11.01 25.75 -8.28
N LEU A 182 -11.20 24.85 -7.28
CA LEU A 182 -10.79 23.46 -7.41
C LEU A 182 -11.55 22.79 -8.55
N PHE A 183 -12.88 22.91 -8.57
CA PHE A 183 -13.70 22.20 -9.53
C PHE A 183 -13.63 22.79 -10.95
N GLU A 184 -13.45 24.08 -11.10
CA GLU A 184 -13.29 24.75 -12.40
C GLU A 184 -11.99 24.37 -13.10
N GLN A 185 -10.90 24.22 -12.33
CA GLN A 185 -9.54 23.95 -12.83
C GLN A 185 -9.08 22.50 -12.62
N LEU A 186 -9.99 21.60 -12.26
CA LEU A 186 -9.64 20.21 -11.95
C LEU A 186 -9.24 19.45 -13.22
N GLN A 187 -7.99 19.04 -13.30
CA GLN A 187 -7.41 18.30 -14.42
C GLN A 187 -7.28 16.80 -14.11
N LEU A 188 -7.06 16.45 -12.84
CA LEU A 188 -6.76 15.08 -12.45
C LEU A 188 -7.48 14.68 -11.16
N ILE A 189 -8.08 13.50 -11.16
CA ILE A 189 -8.60 12.81 -9.97
C ILE A 189 -7.82 11.51 -9.80
N VAL A 190 -7.15 11.36 -8.67
CA VAL A 190 -6.42 10.13 -8.31
C VAL A 190 -7.21 9.36 -7.26
N ILE A 191 -7.40 8.07 -7.48
CA ILE A 191 -8.06 7.14 -6.56
C ILE A 191 -7.04 6.03 -6.26
N ASP A 192 -6.35 6.15 -5.12
CA ASP A 192 -5.34 5.16 -4.74
C ASP A 192 -5.94 4.04 -3.89
N GLU A 193 -5.25 2.89 -3.89
CA GLU A 193 -5.67 1.66 -3.23
C GLU A 193 -7.09 1.22 -3.64
N LEU A 194 -7.36 1.24 -4.96
CA LEU A 194 -8.67 0.93 -5.58
C LEU A 194 -9.32 -0.33 -5.01
N HIS A 195 -8.52 -1.38 -4.74
CA HIS A 195 -8.98 -2.66 -4.19
C HIS A 195 -9.66 -2.57 -2.81
N THR A 196 -9.48 -1.45 -2.10
CA THR A 196 -10.17 -1.20 -0.81
C THR A 196 -11.62 -0.77 -0.98
N TYR A 197 -11.96 -0.21 -2.14
CA TYR A 197 -13.31 0.30 -2.43
C TYR A 197 -14.22 -0.81 -2.95
N ARG A 198 -14.62 -1.71 -2.06
CA ARG A 198 -15.48 -2.87 -2.35
C ARG A 198 -16.67 -2.96 -1.39
N GLY A 199 -17.68 -3.78 -1.74
CA GLY A 199 -18.86 -3.97 -0.94
C GLY A 199 -19.64 -2.67 -0.70
N VAL A 200 -20.19 -2.52 0.50
CA VAL A 200 -20.98 -1.34 0.89
C VAL A 200 -20.15 -0.05 0.83
N PHE A 201 -18.91 -0.09 1.32
CA PHE A 201 -18.02 1.07 1.28
C PHE A 201 -17.75 1.52 -0.15
N GLY A 202 -17.39 0.60 -1.05
CA GLY A 202 -17.18 0.90 -2.47
C GLY A 202 -18.44 1.47 -3.13
N SER A 203 -19.62 0.93 -2.81
CA SER A 203 -20.91 1.41 -3.31
C SER A 203 -21.19 2.86 -2.89
N HIS A 204 -20.87 3.23 -1.65
CA HIS A 204 -20.93 4.62 -1.20
C HIS A 204 -19.94 5.51 -1.96
N VAL A 205 -18.68 5.10 -2.09
CA VAL A 205 -17.64 5.88 -2.78
C VAL A 205 -18.01 6.09 -4.25
N ALA A 206 -18.52 5.08 -4.94
CA ALA A 206 -19.01 5.22 -6.32
C ALA A 206 -20.07 6.34 -6.44
N ASN A 207 -21.02 6.41 -5.52
CA ASN A 207 -22.02 7.47 -5.51
C ASN A 207 -21.42 8.85 -5.13
N VAL A 208 -20.38 8.90 -4.30
CA VAL A 208 -19.64 10.15 -4.04
C VAL A 208 -18.97 10.63 -5.32
N LEU A 209 -18.33 9.72 -6.08
CA LEU A 209 -17.69 10.05 -7.36
C LEU A 209 -18.70 10.46 -8.43
N ARG A 210 -19.87 9.82 -8.54
CA ARG A 210 -20.96 10.25 -9.42
C ARG A 210 -21.35 11.72 -9.14
N ARG A 211 -21.45 12.10 -7.86
CA ARG A 211 -21.73 13.49 -7.46
C ARG A 211 -20.58 14.42 -7.77
N LEU A 212 -19.34 14.00 -7.55
CA LEU A 212 -18.14 14.75 -7.91
C LEU A 212 -18.13 15.07 -9.40
N MET A 213 -18.36 14.09 -10.26
CA MET A 213 -18.36 14.28 -11.71
C MET A 213 -19.47 15.22 -12.18
N ARG A 214 -20.65 15.20 -11.53
CA ARG A 214 -21.73 16.18 -11.80
C ARG A 214 -21.29 17.61 -11.44
N ILE A 215 -20.58 17.78 -10.34
CA ILE A 215 -20.06 19.09 -9.92
C ILE A 215 -18.96 19.56 -10.89
N CYS A 216 -18.04 18.69 -11.30
CA CYS A 216 -17.05 18.99 -12.32
C CYS A 216 -17.73 19.47 -13.62
N ALA A 217 -18.74 18.75 -14.09
CA ALA A 217 -19.49 19.14 -15.29
C ALA A 217 -20.22 20.50 -15.11
N HIS A 218 -20.75 20.79 -13.92
CA HIS A 218 -21.36 22.08 -13.60
C HIS A 218 -20.37 23.24 -13.71
N TYR A 219 -19.12 23.05 -13.27
CA TYR A 219 -18.06 24.05 -13.38
C TYR A 219 -17.27 23.98 -14.69
N GLY A 220 -17.61 23.06 -15.60
CA GLY A 220 -17.02 22.95 -16.95
C GLY A 220 -15.73 22.15 -17.04
N SER A 221 -15.24 21.55 -15.96
CA SER A 221 -14.05 20.70 -15.98
C SER A 221 -14.33 19.26 -16.41
N LYS A 222 -13.31 18.63 -16.98
CA LYS A 222 -13.33 17.23 -17.44
C LYS A 222 -12.06 16.52 -16.99
N PRO A 223 -11.91 16.26 -15.70
CA PRO A 223 -10.68 15.66 -15.18
C PRO A 223 -10.49 14.23 -15.71
N VAL A 224 -9.23 13.85 -15.91
CA VAL A 224 -8.81 12.48 -16.11
C VAL A 224 -8.83 11.75 -14.77
N ILE A 225 -9.29 10.51 -14.76
CA ILE A 225 -9.32 9.67 -13.54
C ILE A 225 -8.19 8.65 -13.60
N VAL A 226 -7.37 8.63 -12.56
CA VAL A 226 -6.29 7.65 -12.39
C VAL A 226 -6.57 6.80 -11.16
N CYS A 227 -6.80 5.52 -11.38
CA CYS A 227 -6.96 4.53 -10.33
C CYS A 227 -5.64 3.76 -10.14
N CYS A 228 -5.18 3.61 -8.89
CA CYS A 228 -4.05 2.75 -8.57
C CYS A 228 -4.49 1.61 -7.64
N SER A 229 -4.03 0.41 -7.91
CA SER A 229 -4.38 -0.77 -7.13
C SER A 229 -3.18 -1.69 -6.90
N ALA A 230 -3.21 -2.43 -5.81
CA ALA A 230 -2.52 -3.71 -5.74
C ALA A 230 -3.24 -4.73 -6.63
N THR A 231 -2.65 -5.91 -6.81
CA THR A 231 -3.21 -6.97 -7.66
C THR A 231 -4.57 -7.43 -7.15
N ILE A 232 -5.58 -7.41 -8.02
CA ILE A 232 -6.96 -7.90 -7.83
C ILE A 232 -7.42 -8.60 -9.11
N GLY A 233 -8.47 -9.42 -9.02
CA GLY A 233 -8.94 -10.24 -10.14
C GLY A 233 -9.63 -9.47 -11.25
N ASN A 234 -10.29 -8.35 -10.94
CA ASN A 234 -11.12 -7.59 -11.90
C ASN A 234 -10.88 -6.07 -11.86
N PRO A 235 -9.65 -5.59 -12.08
CA PRO A 235 -9.31 -4.18 -11.88
C PRO A 235 -10.08 -3.22 -12.80
N SER A 236 -10.21 -3.55 -14.08
CA SER A 236 -10.91 -2.71 -15.05
C SER A 236 -12.41 -2.59 -14.73
N GLU A 237 -13.05 -3.71 -14.43
CA GLU A 237 -14.47 -3.72 -14.03
C GLU A 237 -14.70 -2.94 -12.74
N LEU A 238 -13.81 -3.11 -11.75
CA LEU A 238 -13.92 -2.38 -10.49
C LEU A 238 -13.75 -0.87 -10.70
N ALA A 239 -12.77 -0.46 -11.52
CA ALA A 239 -12.57 0.95 -11.86
C ALA A 239 -13.80 1.53 -12.57
N GLU A 240 -14.36 0.82 -13.56
CA GLU A 240 -15.56 1.24 -14.25
C GLU A 240 -16.79 1.29 -13.35
N MET A 241 -17.03 0.27 -12.51
CA MET A 241 -18.13 0.29 -11.54
C MET A 241 -17.99 1.46 -10.54
N LEU A 242 -16.77 1.79 -10.12
CA LEU A 242 -16.51 2.83 -9.14
C LEU A 242 -16.66 4.24 -9.74
N THR A 243 -16.12 4.45 -10.95
CA THR A 243 -16.04 5.77 -11.59
C THR A 243 -17.18 6.07 -12.57
N GLY A 244 -17.84 5.02 -13.07
CA GLY A 244 -18.83 5.10 -14.14
C GLY A 244 -18.20 5.35 -15.52
N ARG A 245 -16.89 5.15 -15.68
CA ARG A 245 -16.14 5.41 -16.92
C ARG A 245 -15.17 4.27 -17.20
N PRO A 246 -15.02 3.83 -18.48
CA PRO A 246 -13.99 2.86 -18.83
C PRO A 246 -12.60 3.46 -18.63
N ALA A 247 -11.66 2.63 -18.21
CA ALA A 247 -10.28 3.03 -17.98
C ALA A 247 -9.31 2.07 -18.68
N ARG A 248 -8.20 2.61 -19.20
CA ARG A 248 -7.12 1.81 -19.78
C ARG A 248 -6.40 1.05 -18.66
N LEU A 249 -6.27 -0.27 -18.82
CA LEU A 249 -5.52 -1.12 -17.89
C LEU A 249 -4.02 -1.05 -18.18
N VAL A 250 -3.25 -0.77 -17.12
CA VAL A 250 -1.78 -0.83 -17.11
C VAL A 250 -1.35 -1.82 -16.02
N ASP A 251 -1.03 -3.04 -16.40
CA ASP A 251 -0.73 -4.16 -15.49
C ASP A 251 0.66 -4.79 -15.69
N ARG A 252 1.37 -4.42 -16.76
CA ARG A 252 2.71 -4.93 -17.05
C ARG A 252 3.76 -4.26 -16.18
N ASN A 253 3.95 -4.79 -14.97
CA ASN A 253 4.90 -4.23 -14.03
C ASN A 253 6.35 -4.26 -14.53
N GLY A 254 6.95 -3.10 -14.78
CA GLY A 254 8.34 -2.91 -15.17
C GLY A 254 9.32 -2.74 -14.00
N ALA A 255 8.86 -2.70 -12.76
CA ALA A 255 9.75 -2.55 -11.62
C ALA A 255 10.53 -3.84 -11.31
N PRO A 256 11.80 -3.75 -10.90
CA PRO A 256 12.60 -4.92 -10.55
C PRO A 256 12.11 -5.54 -9.23
N SER A 257 12.32 -6.83 -9.09
CA SER A 257 12.15 -7.54 -7.82
C SER A 257 13.32 -8.47 -7.57
N GLY A 258 13.76 -8.56 -6.32
CA GLY A 258 14.67 -9.61 -5.90
C GLY A 258 13.98 -10.97 -5.82
N GLU A 259 14.79 -12.01 -5.66
CA GLU A 259 14.30 -13.37 -5.39
C GLU A 259 13.47 -13.41 -4.09
N ARG A 260 12.41 -14.20 -4.09
CA ARG A 260 11.54 -14.35 -2.92
C ARG A 260 11.30 -15.81 -2.61
N HIS A 261 11.61 -16.21 -1.37
CA HIS A 261 11.21 -17.49 -0.82
C HIS A 261 9.85 -17.34 -0.14
N VAL A 262 8.88 -18.15 -0.53
CA VAL A 262 7.55 -18.24 0.09
C VAL A 262 7.43 -19.59 0.78
N LEU A 263 7.19 -19.59 2.09
CA LEU A 263 7.03 -20.79 2.89
C LEU A 263 5.62 -20.87 3.48
N LEU A 264 4.99 -22.03 3.34
CA LEU A 264 3.75 -22.36 4.03
C LEU A 264 4.09 -23.35 5.15
N VAL A 265 3.74 -22.98 6.38
CA VAL A 265 4.20 -23.69 7.58
C VAL A 265 3.02 -24.15 8.42
N ASP A 266 2.99 -25.43 8.74
CA ASP A 266 1.98 -26.06 9.58
C ASP A 266 2.52 -26.24 11.01
N PRO A 267 1.84 -25.70 12.03
CA PRO A 267 2.19 -25.97 13.41
C PRO A 267 2.03 -27.47 13.76
N PRO A 268 2.91 -28.03 14.60
CA PRO A 268 2.82 -29.44 14.99
C PRO A 268 1.50 -29.74 15.68
N VAL A 269 0.97 -30.95 15.43
CA VAL A 269 -0.18 -31.49 16.16
C VAL A 269 0.28 -31.79 17.58
N MET A 270 -0.31 -31.10 18.56
CA MET A 270 0.01 -31.23 19.98
C MET A 270 -0.78 -32.37 20.65
N GLU A 271 -2.00 -32.61 20.18
CA GLU A 271 -2.89 -33.62 20.68
C GLU A 271 -3.47 -34.46 19.51
N PRO A 272 -2.96 -35.64 19.26
CA PRO A 272 -3.41 -36.47 18.14
C PRO A 272 -4.90 -36.81 18.15
N ALA A 273 -5.49 -36.96 19.34
CA ALA A 273 -6.90 -37.37 19.48
C ALA A 273 -7.89 -36.28 19.03
N SER A 274 -7.57 -35.00 19.31
CA SER A 274 -8.39 -33.85 18.92
C SER A 274 -7.90 -33.18 17.64
N GLY A 275 -6.68 -33.50 17.17
CA GLY A 275 -6.02 -32.78 16.09
C GLY A 275 -5.57 -31.34 16.47
N ALA A 276 -5.58 -31.01 17.77
CA ALA A 276 -5.20 -29.70 18.24
C ALA A 276 -3.75 -29.38 17.88
N ARG A 277 -3.55 -28.21 17.25
CA ARG A 277 -2.24 -27.74 16.76
C ARG A 277 -1.61 -26.73 17.70
N GLY A 278 -0.30 -26.61 17.60
CA GLY A 278 0.46 -25.58 18.30
C GLY A 278 0.04 -24.15 17.88
N SER A 279 0.38 -23.18 18.70
CA SER A 279 0.07 -21.77 18.45
C SER A 279 0.82 -21.23 17.24
N ALA A 280 0.10 -20.70 16.25
CA ALA A 280 0.67 -20.01 15.10
C ALA A 280 1.54 -18.81 15.54
N ALA A 281 1.13 -18.06 16.57
CA ALA A 281 1.90 -16.95 17.11
C ALA A 281 3.25 -17.40 17.69
N THR A 282 3.26 -18.48 18.49
CA THR A 282 4.50 -19.03 19.06
C THR A 282 5.45 -19.53 17.96
N LEU A 283 4.91 -20.19 16.93
CA LEU A 283 5.74 -20.67 15.83
C LEU A 283 6.24 -19.52 14.96
N ALA A 284 5.42 -18.50 14.71
CA ALA A 284 5.84 -17.27 14.02
C ALA A 284 6.98 -16.55 14.77
N GLN A 285 6.95 -16.50 16.10
CA GLN A 285 8.06 -16.00 16.92
C GLN A 285 9.34 -16.81 16.72
N ARG A 286 9.24 -18.13 16.71
CA ARG A 286 10.39 -19.03 16.50
C ARG A 286 11.03 -18.80 15.13
N TRP A 287 10.24 -18.58 14.09
CA TRP A 287 10.73 -18.24 12.76
C TRP A 287 11.33 -16.82 12.69
N ALA A 288 10.76 -15.84 13.40
CA ALA A 288 11.23 -14.46 13.38
C ALA A 288 12.58 -14.25 14.10
N LEU A 289 12.79 -14.93 15.23
CA LEU A 289 13.93 -14.70 16.12
C LEU A 289 15.30 -14.84 15.45
N PRO A 290 15.60 -15.86 14.63
CA PRO A 290 16.90 -16.00 13.96
C PRO A 290 17.18 -14.85 12.99
N PHE A 291 16.18 -14.38 12.24
CA PHE A 291 16.32 -13.24 11.35
C PHE A 291 16.61 -11.95 12.11
N LEU A 292 15.86 -11.70 13.19
CA LEU A 292 16.07 -10.54 14.06
C LEU A 292 17.46 -10.56 14.72
N ARG A 293 17.91 -11.72 15.19
CA ARG A 293 19.27 -11.89 15.76
C ARG A 293 20.38 -11.67 14.71
N ALA A 294 20.11 -12.02 13.45
CA ALA A 294 21.00 -11.73 12.33
C ALA A 294 20.93 -10.27 11.83
N GLY A 295 20.15 -9.41 12.51
CA GLY A 295 20.00 -8.02 12.12
C GLY A 295 19.15 -7.79 10.87
N ARG A 296 18.31 -8.77 10.49
CA ARG A 296 17.39 -8.67 9.34
C ARG A 296 16.09 -8.00 9.77
N GLN A 297 15.68 -6.98 9.01
CA GLN A 297 14.43 -6.30 9.28
C GLN A 297 13.24 -7.22 9.01
N THR A 298 12.42 -7.45 10.04
CA THR A 298 11.36 -8.45 10.02
C THR A 298 10.03 -7.83 10.45
N ILE A 299 8.97 -8.06 9.66
CA ILE A 299 7.60 -7.79 10.05
C ILE A 299 6.88 -9.09 10.41
N VAL A 300 6.12 -9.06 11.49
CA VAL A 300 5.24 -10.16 11.89
C VAL A 300 3.81 -9.64 11.96
N PHE A 301 2.93 -10.24 11.17
CA PHE A 301 1.51 -9.90 11.18
C PHE A 301 0.72 -10.79 12.12
N GLY A 302 -0.08 -10.18 12.99
CA GLY A 302 -1.02 -10.87 13.87
C GLY A 302 -2.47 -10.52 13.50
N ARG A 303 -3.39 -11.49 13.58
CA ARG A 303 -4.81 -11.33 13.18
C ARG A 303 -5.63 -10.45 14.14
N SER A 304 -5.14 -10.19 15.33
CA SER A 304 -5.84 -9.38 16.33
C SER A 304 -4.88 -8.53 17.15
N ARG A 305 -5.41 -7.50 17.80
CA ARG A 305 -4.61 -6.66 18.71
C ARG A 305 -3.99 -7.47 19.86
N VAL A 306 -4.71 -8.47 20.36
CA VAL A 306 -4.21 -9.38 21.41
C VAL A 306 -3.06 -10.24 20.87
N ALA A 307 -3.20 -10.81 19.67
CA ALA A 307 -2.14 -11.58 19.03
C ALA A 307 -0.86 -10.73 18.83
N VAL A 308 -1.00 -9.47 18.43
CA VAL A 308 0.12 -8.54 18.28
C VAL A 308 0.84 -8.30 19.62
N GLU A 309 0.12 -8.10 20.72
CA GLU A 309 0.74 -7.91 22.04
C GLU A 309 1.46 -9.18 22.55
N ILE A 310 0.87 -10.36 22.33
CA ILE A 310 1.51 -11.64 22.68
C ILE A 310 2.80 -11.82 21.86
N LEU A 311 2.74 -11.61 20.54
CA LEU A 311 3.89 -11.70 19.66
C LEU A 311 4.98 -10.71 20.06
N LEU A 312 4.61 -9.46 20.34
CA LEU A 312 5.54 -8.40 20.72
C LEU A 312 6.25 -8.71 22.02
N THR A 313 5.49 -9.13 23.04
CA THR A 313 6.03 -9.47 24.37
C THR A 313 7.02 -10.63 24.25
N GLY A 314 6.64 -11.73 23.60
CA GLY A 314 7.52 -12.89 23.45
C GLY A 314 8.78 -12.59 22.64
N LEU A 315 8.69 -11.78 21.57
CA LEU A 315 9.88 -11.38 20.81
C LEU A 315 10.80 -10.47 21.63
N ARG A 316 10.26 -9.55 22.41
CA ARG A 316 11.05 -8.66 23.30
C ARG A 316 11.76 -9.43 24.39
N GLU A 317 11.11 -10.39 25.02
CA GLU A 317 11.70 -11.25 26.04
C GLU A 317 12.83 -12.09 25.46
N ALA A 318 12.60 -12.77 24.33
CA ALA A 318 13.58 -13.63 23.66
C ALA A 318 14.80 -12.87 23.11
N LEU A 319 14.66 -11.55 22.83
CA LEU A 319 15.73 -10.69 22.32
C LEU A 319 16.42 -9.87 23.43
N ARG A 320 15.96 -9.97 24.68
CA ARG A 320 16.48 -9.18 25.80
C ARG A 320 17.97 -9.40 26.04
N GLU A 321 18.42 -10.64 25.90
CA GLU A 321 19.84 -11.00 26.03
C GLU A 321 20.70 -10.44 24.90
N SER A 322 20.14 -10.37 23.66
CA SER A 322 20.87 -9.95 22.46
C SER A 322 20.97 -8.43 22.32
N TYR A 323 19.93 -7.68 22.73
CA TYR A 323 19.80 -6.24 22.49
C TYR A 323 19.56 -5.42 23.76
N GLY A 324 19.59 -6.05 24.95
CA GLY A 324 19.34 -5.39 26.24
C GLY A 324 17.89 -4.90 26.40
N PRO A 325 17.63 -4.02 27.39
CA PRO A 325 16.28 -3.54 27.69
C PRO A 325 15.68 -2.63 26.60
N ARG A 326 16.50 -2.07 25.71
CA ARG A 326 16.06 -1.27 24.56
C ARG A 326 15.84 -2.17 23.34
N SER A 327 14.81 -3.01 23.39
CA SER A 327 14.44 -3.85 22.26
C SER A 327 14.26 -3.02 20.99
N ARG A 328 14.87 -3.48 19.87
CA ARG A 328 14.68 -2.92 18.52
C ARG A 328 13.41 -3.44 17.85
N VAL A 329 12.46 -3.98 18.63
CA VAL A 329 11.15 -4.47 18.14
C VAL A 329 10.04 -3.57 18.68
N ARG A 330 9.13 -3.16 17.79
CA ARG A 330 7.99 -2.30 18.10
C ARG A 330 6.68 -2.96 17.70
N GLY A 331 5.60 -2.66 18.43
CA GLY A 331 4.24 -2.93 17.96
C GLY A 331 3.78 -1.80 17.06
N TYR A 332 2.87 -2.10 16.14
CA TYR A 332 2.20 -1.11 15.29
C TYR A 332 0.73 -1.50 15.09
N ARG A 333 -0.17 -0.61 15.44
CA ARG A 333 -1.62 -0.86 15.31
C ARG A 333 -2.43 0.44 15.20
N GLY A 334 -3.65 0.33 14.70
CA GLY A 334 -4.57 1.46 14.47
C GLY A 334 -5.10 2.14 15.74
N GLY A 335 -4.45 2.06 16.89
CA GLY A 335 -4.83 2.77 18.11
C GLY A 335 -3.70 3.63 18.68
N TYR A 336 -2.55 3.61 18.02
CA TYR A 336 -1.41 4.44 18.43
C TYR A 336 -1.59 5.89 17.98
N LEU A 337 -1.02 6.81 18.76
CA LEU A 337 -0.99 8.23 18.39
C LEU A 337 -0.28 8.42 17.05
N PRO A 338 -0.70 9.38 16.22
CA PRO A 338 -0.07 9.66 14.92
C PRO A 338 1.44 9.92 15.04
N THR A 339 1.88 10.61 16.11
CA THR A 339 3.29 10.88 16.39
C THR A 339 4.10 9.61 16.65
N GLU A 340 3.52 8.67 17.39
CA GLU A 340 4.14 7.38 17.69
C GLU A 340 4.26 6.52 16.43
N ARG A 341 3.21 6.46 15.63
CA ARG A 341 3.24 5.74 14.34
C ARG A 341 4.34 6.26 13.43
N ARG A 342 4.42 7.58 13.21
CA ARG A 342 5.47 8.21 12.39
C ARG A 342 6.89 7.94 12.93
N SER A 343 7.06 7.88 14.25
CA SER A 343 8.35 7.53 14.85
C SER A 343 8.75 6.09 14.52
N ILE A 344 7.78 5.15 14.55
CA ILE A 344 8.04 3.75 14.21
C ILE A 344 8.33 3.60 12.70
N GLU A 345 7.56 4.26 11.85
CA GLU A 345 7.74 4.27 10.40
C GLU A 345 9.13 4.79 10.01
N ARG A 346 9.52 5.93 10.58
CA ARG A 346 10.86 6.48 10.39
C ARG A 346 11.94 5.53 10.89
N GLY A 347 11.82 5.00 12.11
CA GLY A 347 12.81 4.08 12.68
C GLY A 347 12.96 2.78 11.87
N LEU A 348 11.91 2.33 11.16
CA LEU A 348 12.00 1.22 10.21
C LEU A 348 12.76 1.62 8.95
N ARG A 349 12.47 2.77 8.36
CA ARG A 349 13.19 3.29 7.18
C ARG A 349 14.68 3.49 7.46
N ASP A 350 14.99 4.07 8.61
CA ASP A 350 16.37 4.38 9.02
C ASP A 350 17.13 3.14 9.52
N GLY A 351 16.47 1.97 9.63
CA GLY A 351 17.08 0.73 10.13
C GLY A 351 17.34 0.70 11.64
N GLU A 352 16.84 1.66 12.41
CA GLU A 352 16.92 1.70 13.87
C GLU A 352 16.04 0.61 14.50
N ILE A 353 14.87 0.37 13.89
CA ILE A 353 13.94 -0.69 14.28
C ILE A 353 14.19 -1.91 13.38
N LEU A 354 14.47 -3.05 13.99
CA LEU A 354 14.71 -4.32 13.30
C LEU A 354 13.45 -5.14 13.13
N GLY A 355 12.54 -5.04 14.10
CA GLY A 355 11.31 -5.82 14.09
C GLY A 355 10.08 -4.98 14.30
N VAL A 356 9.02 -5.27 13.57
CA VAL A 356 7.70 -4.71 13.82
C VAL A 356 6.65 -5.81 13.87
N VAL A 357 5.78 -5.75 14.88
CA VAL A 357 4.61 -6.63 14.99
C VAL A 357 3.37 -5.80 14.73
N SER A 358 2.59 -6.16 13.72
CA SER A 358 1.46 -5.36 13.28
C SER A 358 0.20 -6.18 13.11
N THR A 359 -0.95 -5.52 13.16
CA THR A 359 -2.17 -6.00 12.53
C THR A 359 -2.11 -5.67 11.02
N ASN A 360 -3.22 -5.76 10.30
CA ASN A 360 -3.34 -5.26 8.93
C ASN A 360 -3.06 -3.74 8.75
N ALA A 361 -2.76 -3.02 9.84
CA ALA A 361 -2.47 -1.57 9.78
C ALA A 361 -1.22 -1.21 8.95
N LEU A 362 -0.27 -2.15 8.77
CA LEU A 362 0.88 -2.03 7.88
C LEU A 362 0.72 -2.84 6.57
N GLU A 363 -0.47 -3.30 6.24
CA GLU A 363 -0.79 -3.98 4.99
C GLU A 363 -0.85 -2.98 3.82
N LEU A 364 -1.50 -1.84 4.03
CA LEU A 364 -1.62 -0.77 3.03
C LEU A 364 -0.38 0.11 2.97
N GLY A 365 -0.23 0.81 1.87
CA GLY A 365 0.90 1.56 1.34
C GLY A 365 1.67 2.57 2.21
N VAL A 366 1.65 2.44 3.53
CA VAL A 366 2.51 3.24 4.43
C VAL A 366 3.97 2.96 4.13
N ASP A 367 4.78 4.01 3.95
CA ASP A 367 6.20 3.87 3.68
C ASP A 367 6.99 3.53 4.96
N ILE A 368 7.31 2.26 5.10
CA ILE A 368 8.17 1.71 6.16
C ILE A 368 9.52 1.23 5.62
N GLY A 369 9.83 1.57 4.38
CA GLY A 369 10.93 0.93 3.66
C GLY A 369 10.61 -0.52 3.27
N ARG A 370 11.58 -1.19 2.69
CA ARG A 370 11.45 -2.61 2.31
C ARG A 370 12.19 -3.48 3.31
N LEU A 371 11.45 -4.35 3.96
CA LEU A 371 11.96 -5.27 4.96
C LEU A 371 12.55 -6.53 4.31
N ASP A 372 13.34 -7.29 5.05
CA ASP A 372 13.96 -8.54 4.55
C ASP A 372 12.98 -9.72 4.67
N VAL A 373 12.15 -9.73 5.73
CA VAL A 373 11.29 -10.88 6.08
C VAL A 373 9.90 -10.43 6.47
N SER A 374 8.88 -11.13 5.95
CA SER A 374 7.48 -10.99 6.35
C SER A 374 6.93 -12.32 6.84
N ILE A 375 6.36 -12.34 8.04
CA ILE A 375 5.79 -13.54 8.66
C ILE A 375 4.34 -13.26 9.05
N LEU A 376 3.44 -14.11 8.60
CA LEU A 376 2.01 -14.05 8.89
C LEU A 376 1.65 -15.13 9.92
N ALA A 377 1.14 -14.74 11.07
CA ALA A 377 0.61 -15.65 12.08
C ALA A 377 -0.87 -15.89 11.83
N GLY A 378 -1.19 -16.81 10.94
CA GLY A 378 -2.51 -17.13 10.40
C GLY A 378 -2.77 -16.48 9.03
N TYR A 379 -3.62 -17.12 8.24
CA TYR A 379 -4.08 -16.60 6.94
C TYR A 379 -4.91 -15.33 7.13
N PRO A 380 -4.61 -14.22 6.43
CA PRO A 380 -5.31 -12.94 6.64
C PRO A 380 -6.76 -12.91 6.15
N GLY A 381 -7.20 -13.95 5.44
CA GLY A 381 -8.59 -14.10 4.97
C GLY A 381 -8.78 -13.80 3.49
N SER A 382 -7.74 -13.41 2.77
CA SER A 382 -7.75 -13.21 1.32
C SER A 382 -6.38 -13.45 0.69
N VAL A 383 -6.37 -13.89 -0.57
CA VAL A 383 -5.15 -14.04 -1.37
C VAL A 383 -4.48 -12.67 -1.57
N ALA A 384 -5.28 -11.66 -1.94
CA ALA A 384 -4.79 -10.29 -2.11
C ALA A 384 -4.10 -9.75 -0.84
N GLY A 385 -4.75 -9.88 0.33
CA GLY A 385 -4.18 -9.47 1.62
C GLY A 385 -2.89 -10.22 1.96
N THR A 386 -2.83 -11.52 1.66
CA THR A 386 -1.61 -12.32 1.86
C THR A 386 -0.45 -11.77 1.03
N TRP A 387 -0.67 -11.53 -0.26
CA TRP A 387 0.35 -10.97 -1.13
C TRP A 387 0.75 -9.54 -0.76
N GLN A 388 -0.18 -8.72 -0.25
CA GLN A 388 0.13 -7.38 0.26
C GLN A 388 1.03 -7.45 1.51
N GLN A 389 0.73 -8.34 2.44
CA GLN A 389 1.55 -8.57 3.63
C GLN A 389 2.91 -9.19 3.27
N PHE A 390 2.96 -10.16 2.36
CA PHE A 390 4.21 -10.69 1.81
C PHE A 390 5.03 -9.61 1.09
N GLY A 391 4.35 -8.71 0.39
CA GLY A 391 4.95 -7.59 -0.33
C GLY A 391 5.65 -6.55 0.55
N ARG A 392 5.45 -6.59 1.87
CA ARG A 392 6.22 -5.78 2.82
C ARG A 392 7.67 -6.24 2.94
N ALA A 393 7.96 -7.50 2.63
CA ALA A 393 9.31 -7.98 2.42
C ALA A 393 9.67 -7.95 0.93
N GLY A 394 10.89 -7.56 0.60
CA GLY A 394 11.38 -7.55 -0.77
C GLY A 394 12.14 -6.29 -1.15
N ARG A 395 13.46 -6.30 -1.01
CA ARG A 395 14.33 -5.23 -1.50
C ARG A 395 14.41 -5.26 -3.03
N ARG A 396 14.72 -4.14 -3.66
CA ARG A 396 14.93 -4.06 -5.12
C ARG A 396 16.01 -5.04 -5.60
N GLN A 397 17.01 -5.26 -4.75
CA GLN A 397 18.10 -6.22 -4.97
C GLN A 397 18.29 -7.02 -3.68
N GLY A 398 18.40 -8.34 -3.80
CA GLY A 398 18.56 -9.26 -2.68
C GLY A 398 17.36 -10.17 -2.46
N THR A 399 17.59 -11.24 -1.70
CA THR A 399 16.59 -12.25 -1.39
C THR A 399 15.69 -11.80 -0.24
N SER A 400 14.40 -12.04 -0.37
CA SER A 400 13.39 -11.82 0.66
C SER A 400 12.71 -13.13 1.05
N VAL A 401 12.18 -13.16 2.29
CA VAL A 401 11.50 -14.34 2.84
C VAL A 401 10.10 -13.95 3.29
N ALA A 402 9.11 -14.70 2.82
CA ALA A 402 7.71 -14.57 3.19
C ALA A 402 7.23 -15.90 3.79
N ILE A 403 6.67 -15.88 4.99
CA ILE A 403 6.27 -17.09 5.70
C ILE A 403 4.82 -16.95 6.15
N LEU A 404 3.97 -17.90 5.75
CA LEU A 404 2.63 -18.06 6.31
C LEU A 404 2.64 -19.23 7.29
N VAL A 405 2.47 -18.93 8.57
CA VAL A 405 2.30 -19.91 9.63
C VAL A 405 0.81 -20.10 9.85
N ALA A 406 0.28 -21.26 9.48
CA ALA A 406 -1.14 -21.57 9.62
C ALA A 406 -1.58 -21.65 11.08
N SER A 407 -2.85 -21.41 11.34
CA SER A 407 -3.50 -21.77 12.59
C SER A 407 -4.26 -23.10 12.42
N GLY A 408 -4.86 -23.61 13.49
CA GLY A 408 -5.75 -24.78 13.42
C GLY A 408 -7.11 -24.49 12.75
N ALA A 409 -7.34 -23.29 12.25
CA ALA A 409 -8.60 -22.95 11.55
C ALA A 409 -8.70 -23.70 10.22
N PRO A 410 -9.89 -24.23 9.85
CA PRO A 410 -10.06 -25.02 8.61
C PRO A 410 -9.57 -24.29 7.34
N VAL A 411 -9.79 -22.99 7.24
CA VAL A 411 -9.35 -22.18 6.08
C VAL A 411 -7.83 -22.10 6.01
N ASP A 412 -7.17 -21.86 7.15
CA ASP A 412 -5.69 -21.82 7.20
C ASP A 412 -5.10 -23.15 6.75
N GLN A 413 -5.67 -24.26 7.26
CA GLN A 413 -5.23 -25.61 6.92
C GLN A 413 -5.47 -25.94 5.44
N TYR A 414 -6.60 -25.50 4.88
CA TYR A 414 -6.87 -25.64 3.45
C TYR A 414 -5.80 -24.93 2.62
N VAL A 415 -5.53 -23.65 2.92
CA VAL A 415 -4.59 -22.83 2.15
C VAL A 415 -3.18 -23.40 2.13
N ILE A 416 -2.68 -23.92 3.25
CA ILE A 416 -1.30 -24.44 3.29
C ILE A 416 -1.16 -25.82 2.62
N HIS A 417 -2.25 -26.62 2.56
CA HIS A 417 -2.25 -27.93 1.89
C HIS A 417 -2.67 -27.83 0.41
N HIS A 418 -3.15 -26.68 -0.03
CA HIS A 418 -3.48 -26.35 -1.41
C HIS A 418 -2.71 -25.08 -1.83
N PRO A 419 -1.36 -25.16 -1.96
CA PRO A 419 -0.52 -24.00 -2.27
C PRO A 419 -0.92 -23.30 -3.57
N GLU A 420 -1.46 -24.05 -4.53
CA GLU A 420 -2.02 -23.52 -5.79
C GLU A 420 -3.13 -22.49 -5.56
N PHE A 421 -3.87 -22.60 -4.46
CA PHE A 421 -4.89 -21.61 -4.08
C PHE A 421 -4.30 -20.22 -3.84
N LEU A 422 -3.08 -20.16 -3.29
CA LEU A 422 -2.39 -18.92 -2.98
C LEU A 422 -1.45 -18.46 -4.09
N LEU A 423 -0.77 -19.41 -4.75
CA LEU A 423 0.33 -19.14 -5.66
C LEU A 423 -0.11 -19.01 -7.12
N ASP A 424 -1.08 -19.83 -7.57
CA ASP A 424 -1.48 -19.93 -8.97
C ASP A 424 -2.81 -19.24 -9.26
N ASN A 425 -3.64 -19.00 -8.24
CA ASN A 425 -4.93 -18.36 -8.45
C ASN A 425 -4.81 -16.84 -8.60
N THR A 426 -5.68 -16.30 -9.45
CA THR A 426 -5.95 -14.87 -9.49
C THR A 426 -6.50 -14.42 -8.12
N PRO A 427 -6.05 -13.29 -7.58
CA PRO A 427 -6.63 -12.72 -6.38
C PRO A 427 -8.15 -12.53 -6.51
N GLU A 428 -8.82 -12.40 -5.39
CA GLU A 428 -10.26 -12.23 -5.35
C GLU A 428 -10.74 -11.03 -6.17
N GLU A 429 -11.90 -11.18 -6.79
CA GLU A 429 -12.60 -10.06 -7.42
C GLU A 429 -13.17 -9.12 -6.35
N ALA A 430 -13.00 -7.84 -6.56
CA ALA A 430 -13.67 -6.82 -5.77
C ALA A 430 -15.02 -6.47 -6.40
N ARG A 431 -16.10 -6.51 -5.62
CA ARG A 431 -17.45 -6.21 -6.08
C ARG A 431 -18.05 -5.06 -5.29
N LEU A 432 -18.82 -4.24 -5.96
CA LEU A 432 -19.63 -3.16 -5.38
C LEU A 432 -20.96 -3.06 -6.14
N ASP A 433 -21.96 -2.45 -5.53
CA ASP A 433 -23.26 -2.21 -6.13
C ASP A 433 -23.67 -0.75 -5.88
N PRO A 434 -23.33 0.17 -6.78
CA PRO A 434 -23.62 1.58 -6.63
C PRO A 434 -25.13 1.90 -6.78
N ASP A 435 -25.90 0.98 -7.37
CA ASP A 435 -27.32 1.13 -7.61
C ASP A 435 -28.19 0.49 -6.50
N ASN A 436 -27.54 -0.08 -5.48
CA ASN A 436 -28.23 -0.55 -4.29
C ASN A 436 -29.12 0.54 -3.70
N LEU A 437 -30.41 0.28 -3.60
CA LEU A 437 -31.43 1.28 -3.22
C LEU A 437 -31.17 1.94 -1.86
N HIS A 438 -30.66 1.20 -0.87
CA HIS A 438 -30.37 1.73 0.46
C HIS A 438 -29.23 2.75 0.43
N VAL A 439 -28.23 2.51 -0.42
CA VAL A 439 -27.10 3.43 -0.62
C VAL A 439 -27.52 4.59 -1.52
N LEU A 440 -28.11 4.29 -2.67
CA LEU A 440 -28.45 5.27 -3.71
C LEU A 440 -29.43 6.34 -3.21
N LEU A 441 -30.50 5.98 -2.48
CA LEU A 441 -31.48 6.95 -1.98
C LEU A 441 -30.86 8.01 -1.07
N ALA A 442 -29.91 7.63 -0.21
CA ALA A 442 -29.20 8.58 0.64
C ALA A 442 -28.36 9.56 -0.19
N HIS A 443 -27.70 9.07 -1.25
CA HIS A 443 -26.90 9.89 -2.14
C HIS A 443 -27.73 10.76 -3.10
N LEU A 444 -28.92 10.31 -3.53
CA LEU A 444 -29.87 11.13 -4.28
C LEU A 444 -30.33 12.34 -3.45
N ARG A 445 -30.70 12.11 -2.18
CA ARG A 445 -31.02 13.22 -1.26
C ARG A 445 -29.87 14.21 -1.12
N ALA A 446 -28.64 13.70 -0.93
CA ALA A 446 -27.45 14.54 -0.84
C ALA A 446 -27.08 15.25 -2.16
N ALA A 447 -27.60 14.81 -3.31
CA ALA A 447 -27.37 15.42 -4.62
C ALA A 447 -28.39 16.53 -4.97
N THR A 448 -29.51 16.60 -4.24
CA THR A 448 -30.57 17.61 -4.43
C THR A 448 -30.45 18.77 -3.45
N PHE A 449 -29.53 18.69 -2.52
CA PHE A 449 -29.24 19.72 -1.53
C PHE A 449 -28.16 20.66 -2.06
#